data_4b5d5447df850d5989a89b97b337af47
#
_entry.id   4b5d5447df850d5989a89b97b337af47
#
_cell.length_a   1.000
_cell.length_b   1.000
_cell.length_c   1.000
_cell.angle_alpha   90.00
_cell.angle_beta   90.00
_cell.angle_gamma   90.00
#
_symmetry.space_group_name_H-M   'P 1'
#
loop_
_entity.id
_entity.type
_entity.pdbx_description
1 polymer ?
#
loop_
_entity_poly.entity_id
_entity_poly.type
_entity_poly.pdbx_seq_one_letter_code
_entity_poly.pdbx_strand_id
1 'polypeptide(L)'
;LKHIAFIFALAFAPTAYSLTEAQTVRLLAAIKQVESGGDCAAVGDWEYGQPTAIGCYQIHFVYWADAVEYDQTIGGSYNDCYNEQYAERVVRAYMKRYAPKNATMKDMARIHNGGPKGHKKWATCLYWAKVSKVLK
;
A
#
# COMPACT_ATOMS: atom_id res chain seq x y z
N LEU A 1 52.34 19.99 6.58
CA LEU A 1 50.90 20.33 6.69
C LEU A 1 50.08 19.12 6.31
N LYS A 2 49.40 18.48 7.30
CA LYS A 2 48.52 17.33 7.07
C LYS A 2 47.11 17.87 6.87
N HIS A 3 46.54 17.67 5.67
CA HIS A 3 45.17 18.01 5.39
C HIS A 3 44.24 16.89 5.97
N ILE A 4 43.48 17.22 7.00
CA ILE A 4 42.42 16.36 7.53
C ILE A 4 41.19 16.65 6.68
N ALA A 5 40.80 15.70 5.84
CA ALA A 5 39.55 15.75 5.10
C ALA A 5 38.42 15.33 6.06
N PHE A 6 37.54 16.25 6.42
CA PHE A 6 36.30 15.94 7.10
C PHE A 6 35.31 15.34 6.09
N ILE A 7 35.06 14.04 6.18
CA ILE A 7 33.99 13.39 5.45
C ILE A 7 32.71 13.64 6.25
N PHE A 8 31.85 14.56 5.74
CA PHE A 8 30.48 14.68 6.22
C PHE A 8 29.67 13.47 5.72
N ALA A 9 29.48 12.48 6.57
CA ALA A 9 28.48 11.45 6.34
C ALA A 9 27.10 12.11 6.49
N LEU A 10 26.42 12.37 5.38
CA LEU A 10 25.00 12.68 5.41
C LEU A 10 24.27 11.41 5.92
N ALA A 11 23.91 11.42 7.19
CA ALA A 11 22.98 10.44 7.73
C ALA A 11 21.61 10.70 7.10
N PHE A 12 21.25 9.91 6.09
CA PHE A 12 19.87 9.77 5.66
C PHE A 12 19.11 9.16 6.84
N ALA A 13 18.45 10.02 7.63
CA ALA A 13 17.46 9.53 8.58
C ALA A 13 16.36 8.83 7.74
N PRO A 14 16.06 7.55 7.99
CA PRO A 14 14.95 6.90 7.31
C PRO A 14 13.70 7.71 7.63
N THR A 15 12.95 8.09 6.61
CA THR A 15 11.63 8.71 6.79
C THR A 15 10.81 7.72 7.60
N ALA A 16 10.56 8.05 8.86
CA ALA A 16 9.91 7.15 9.79
C ALA A 16 8.48 6.87 9.28
N TYR A 17 8.28 5.67 8.74
CA TYR A 17 6.97 5.09 8.53
C TYR A 17 6.28 5.06 9.90
N SER A 18 5.19 5.81 10.05
CA SER A 18 4.68 6.14 11.38
C SER A 18 3.81 5.05 12.02
N LEU A 19 3.38 4.03 11.24
CA LEU A 19 2.63 2.91 11.79
C LEU A 19 3.55 1.84 12.36
N THR A 20 3.19 1.31 13.52
CA THR A 20 3.82 0.10 14.05
C THR A 20 3.46 -1.10 13.17
N GLU A 21 4.26 -2.18 13.24
CA GLU A 21 3.94 -3.42 12.52
C GLU A 21 2.57 -3.97 12.92
N ALA A 22 2.22 -3.96 14.20
CA ALA A 22 0.91 -4.39 14.68
C ALA A 22 -0.24 -3.56 14.10
N GLN A 23 -0.08 -2.25 13.96
CA GLN A 23 -1.06 -1.38 13.30
C GLN A 23 -1.17 -1.69 11.81
N THR A 24 -0.04 -1.93 11.15
CA THR A 24 -0.01 -2.28 9.72
C THR A 24 -0.71 -3.60 9.47
N VAL A 25 -0.42 -4.65 10.23
CA VAL A 25 -1.08 -5.97 10.10
C VAL A 25 -2.60 -5.85 10.30
N ARG A 26 -3.05 -5.13 11.32
CA ARG A 26 -4.49 -4.90 11.56
C ARG A 26 -5.15 -4.14 10.41
N LEU A 27 -4.48 -3.11 9.89
CA LEU A 27 -4.98 -2.33 8.77
C LEU A 27 -5.12 -3.19 7.51
N LEU A 28 -4.09 -3.99 7.18
CA LEU A 28 -4.11 -4.88 6.01
C LEU A 28 -5.22 -5.92 6.11
N ALA A 29 -5.43 -6.53 7.28
CA ALA A 29 -6.53 -7.45 7.51
C ALA A 29 -7.90 -6.77 7.27
N ALA A 30 -8.08 -5.54 7.74
CA ALA A 30 -9.31 -4.78 7.54
C ALA A 30 -9.52 -4.38 6.06
N ILE A 31 -8.47 -3.97 5.36
CA ILE A 31 -8.52 -3.67 3.93
C ILE A 31 -8.93 -4.93 3.16
N LYS A 32 -8.24 -6.06 3.36
CA LYS A 32 -8.58 -7.33 2.73
C LYS A 32 -10.03 -7.73 2.93
N GLN A 33 -10.54 -7.57 4.14
CA GLN A 33 -11.95 -7.86 4.45
C GLN A 33 -12.91 -6.94 3.69
N VAL A 34 -12.60 -5.65 3.55
CA VAL A 34 -13.44 -4.67 2.84
C VAL A 34 -13.41 -4.90 1.34
N GLU A 35 -12.24 -5.25 0.76
CA GLU A 35 -12.04 -5.40 -0.68
C GLU A 35 -12.70 -6.67 -1.24
N SER A 36 -12.55 -7.78 -0.56
CA SER A 36 -12.95 -9.09 -1.11
C SER A 36 -13.58 -10.04 -0.11
N GLY A 37 -13.77 -9.63 1.15
CA GLY A 37 -14.15 -10.57 2.21
C GLY A 37 -13.07 -11.60 2.51
N GLY A 38 -11.83 -11.38 2.07
CA GLY A 38 -10.70 -12.30 2.21
C GLY A 38 -10.55 -13.28 1.06
N ASP A 39 -11.36 -13.18 0.01
CA ASP A 39 -11.23 -14.04 -1.19
C ASP A 39 -10.07 -13.60 -2.08
N CYS A 40 -9.00 -14.39 -2.10
CA CYS A 40 -7.82 -14.10 -2.92
C CYS A 40 -7.97 -14.50 -4.40
N ALA A 41 -9.03 -15.20 -4.77
CA ALA A 41 -9.41 -15.46 -6.17
C ALA A 41 -10.32 -14.37 -6.75
N ALA A 42 -10.73 -13.39 -5.94
CA ALA A 42 -11.64 -12.33 -6.35
C ALA A 42 -11.09 -11.51 -7.50
N VAL A 43 -11.99 -11.12 -8.41
CA VAL A 43 -11.75 -10.18 -9.50
C VAL A 43 -12.85 -9.12 -9.48
N GLY A 44 -12.48 -7.89 -9.78
CA GLY A 44 -13.42 -6.77 -9.72
C GLY A 44 -13.07 -5.66 -10.70
N ASP A 45 -13.86 -4.57 -10.62
CA ASP A 45 -13.70 -3.38 -11.46
C ASP A 45 -13.57 -3.72 -12.93
N TRP A 46 -14.67 -4.26 -13.50
CA TRP A 46 -14.70 -4.73 -14.87
C TRP A 46 -14.73 -3.56 -15.88
N GLU A 47 -13.76 -3.52 -16.77
CA GLU A 47 -13.70 -2.61 -17.90
C GLU A 47 -13.58 -3.41 -19.21
N TYR A 48 -14.43 -3.09 -20.20
CA TYR A 48 -14.42 -3.76 -21.50
C TYR A 48 -14.44 -5.29 -21.43
N GLY A 49 -15.13 -5.86 -20.43
CA GLY A 49 -15.23 -7.31 -20.25
C GLY A 49 -14.00 -7.97 -19.63
N GLN A 50 -13.04 -7.20 -19.11
CA GLN A 50 -11.87 -7.69 -18.41
C GLN A 50 -11.82 -7.16 -16.98
N PRO A 51 -11.42 -7.98 -15.98
CA PRO A 51 -11.21 -7.49 -14.62
C PRO A 51 -10.00 -6.56 -14.58
N THR A 52 -10.13 -5.43 -13.89
CA THR A 52 -9.04 -4.47 -13.70
C THR A 52 -8.47 -4.48 -12.29
N ALA A 53 -9.12 -5.18 -11.36
CA ALA A 53 -8.66 -5.40 -9.99
C ALA A 53 -8.64 -6.90 -9.67
N ILE A 54 -7.59 -7.39 -9.01
CA ILE A 54 -7.41 -8.82 -8.71
C ILE A 54 -6.94 -9.06 -7.27
N GLY A 55 -7.25 -10.27 -6.80
CA GLY A 55 -6.79 -10.81 -5.52
C GLY A 55 -7.50 -10.22 -4.32
N CYS A 56 -7.10 -10.67 -3.12
CA CYS A 56 -7.79 -10.30 -1.89
C CYS A 56 -7.69 -8.82 -1.50
N TYR A 57 -6.76 -8.08 -2.10
CA TYR A 57 -6.60 -6.64 -1.92
C TYR A 57 -7.12 -5.81 -3.11
N GLN A 58 -7.72 -6.44 -4.12
CA GLN A 58 -8.25 -5.80 -5.34
C GLN A 58 -7.24 -4.83 -5.98
N ILE A 59 -6.06 -5.37 -6.28
CA ILE A 59 -4.92 -4.59 -6.81
C ILE A 59 -5.10 -4.38 -8.32
N HIS A 60 -5.02 -3.11 -8.76
CA HIS A 60 -4.96 -2.74 -10.17
C HIS A 60 -3.53 -2.88 -10.73
N PHE A 61 -3.40 -3.10 -12.04
CA PHE A 61 -2.08 -3.25 -12.68
C PHE A 61 -1.14 -2.05 -12.41
N VAL A 62 -1.65 -0.82 -12.54
CA VAL A 62 -0.83 0.38 -12.28
C VAL A 62 -0.39 0.49 -10.82
N TYR A 63 -1.21 0.04 -9.88
CA TYR A 63 -0.86 -0.02 -8.46
C TYR A 63 0.31 -1.00 -8.23
N TRP A 64 0.21 -2.20 -8.81
CA TRP A 64 1.27 -3.20 -8.76
C TRP A 64 2.57 -2.68 -9.37
N ALA A 65 2.50 -2.08 -10.58
CA ALA A 65 3.66 -1.55 -11.27
C ALA A 65 4.38 -0.47 -10.45
N ASP A 66 3.62 0.45 -9.84
CA ASP A 66 4.16 1.49 -8.95
C ASP A 66 4.86 0.89 -7.71
N ALA A 67 4.28 -0.15 -7.12
CA ALA A 67 4.84 -0.80 -5.94
C ALA A 67 6.16 -1.51 -6.27
N VAL A 68 6.20 -2.26 -7.39
CA VAL A 68 7.40 -2.99 -7.84
C VAL A 68 8.50 -2.02 -8.30
N GLU A 69 8.13 -0.89 -8.93
CA GLU A 69 9.10 0.15 -9.25
C GLU A 69 9.75 0.73 -7.98
N TYR A 70 8.98 0.94 -6.93
CA TYR A 70 9.47 1.46 -5.66
C TYR A 70 10.32 0.44 -4.90
N ASP A 71 9.90 -0.81 -4.86
CA ASP A 71 10.62 -1.91 -4.20
C ASP A 71 10.85 -3.06 -5.19
N GLN A 72 11.95 -2.99 -5.92
CA GLN A 72 12.33 -3.97 -6.93
C GLN A 72 12.59 -5.37 -6.36
N THR A 73 12.76 -5.51 -5.04
CA THR A 73 12.93 -6.82 -4.39
C THR A 73 11.66 -7.66 -4.39
N ILE A 74 10.50 -7.05 -4.66
CA ILE A 74 9.23 -7.75 -4.81
C ILE A 74 9.27 -8.70 -6.00
N GLY A 75 9.75 -8.22 -7.15
CA GLY A 75 9.84 -9.00 -8.40
C GLY A 75 8.47 -9.54 -8.85
N GLY A 76 8.50 -10.68 -9.56
CA GLY A 76 7.29 -11.40 -9.95
C GLY A 76 6.47 -10.72 -11.05
N SER A 77 5.19 -11.07 -11.12
CA SER A 77 4.23 -10.59 -12.11
C SER A 77 2.94 -10.09 -11.45
N TYR A 78 2.14 -9.35 -12.21
CA TYR A 78 0.84 -8.86 -11.72
C TYR A 78 -0.09 -9.99 -11.25
N ASN A 79 -0.07 -11.15 -11.95
CA ASN A 79 -0.90 -12.29 -11.56
C ASN A 79 -0.50 -12.91 -10.21
N ASP A 80 0.71 -12.66 -9.72
CA ASP A 80 1.12 -13.12 -8.39
C ASP A 80 0.32 -12.42 -7.28
N CYS A 81 -0.41 -11.34 -7.58
CA CYS A 81 -1.34 -10.68 -6.65
C CYS A 81 -2.53 -11.55 -6.21
N TYR A 82 -2.77 -12.68 -6.85
CA TYR A 82 -3.69 -13.72 -6.32
C TYR A 82 -3.10 -14.47 -5.11
N ASN A 83 -1.79 -14.44 -4.90
CA ASN A 83 -1.16 -14.94 -3.68
C ASN A 83 -1.20 -13.86 -2.59
N GLU A 84 -1.77 -14.19 -1.42
CA GLU A 84 -1.96 -13.23 -0.33
C GLU A 84 -0.65 -12.60 0.15
N GLN A 85 0.39 -13.41 0.38
CA GLN A 85 1.67 -12.91 0.90
C GLN A 85 2.36 -11.99 -0.12
N TYR A 86 2.28 -12.33 -1.40
CA TYR A 86 2.80 -11.48 -2.46
C TYR A 86 2.03 -10.16 -2.55
N ALA A 87 0.70 -10.22 -2.57
CA ALA A 87 -0.18 -9.05 -2.61
C ALA A 87 0.04 -8.12 -1.41
N GLU A 88 0.25 -8.69 -0.22
CA GLU A 88 0.55 -7.91 0.99
C GLU A 88 1.87 -7.13 0.83
N ARG A 89 2.93 -7.73 0.27
CA ARG A 89 4.19 -7.02 -0.02
C ARG A 89 3.97 -5.86 -0.98
N VAL A 90 3.18 -6.07 -2.02
CA VAL A 90 2.80 -5.03 -3.00
C VAL A 90 2.06 -3.88 -2.31
N VAL A 91 1.05 -4.18 -1.49
CA VAL A 91 0.27 -3.16 -0.77
C VAL A 91 1.15 -2.36 0.20
N ARG A 92 2.02 -3.03 0.94
CA ARG A 92 2.96 -2.38 1.87
C ARG A 92 3.90 -1.43 1.15
N ALA A 93 4.48 -1.85 0.03
CA ALA A 93 5.39 -1.04 -0.77
C ALA A 93 4.68 0.20 -1.34
N TYR A 94 3.48 0.02 -1.90
CA TYR A 94 2.69 1.12 -2.44
C TYR A 94 2.33 2.15 -1.37
N MET A 95 1.79 1.70 -0.25
CA MET A 95 1.45 2.58 0.86
C MET A 95 2.67 3.32 1.39
N LYS A 96 3.82 2.63 1.53
CA LYS A 96 5.08 3.25 1.96
C LYS A 96 5.58 4.30 0.97
N ARG A 97 5.47 4.04 -0.34
CA ARG A 97 5.85 4.99 -1.40
C ARG A 97 5.13 6.33 -1.27
N TYR A 98 3.84 6.29 -0.94
CA TYR A 98 2.96 7.46 -0.98
C TYR A 98 2.55 8.00 0.40
N ALA A 99 3.05 7.41 1.47
CA ALA A 99 2.76 7.83 2.84
C ALA A 99 3.18 9.28 3.10
N PRO A 100 2.30 10.15 3.59
CA PRO A 100 2.73 11.44 4.11
C PRO A 100 3.55 11.27 5.40
N LYS A 101 4.26 12.33 5.78
CA LYS A 101 4.92 12.37 7.10
C LYS A 101 3.88 12.15 8.21
N ASN A 102 4.18 11.27 9.15
CA ASN A 102 3.28 10.89 10.25
C ASN A 102 1.93 10.31 9.78
N ALA A 103 1.94 9.54 8.67
CA ALA A 103 0.75 8.90 8.14
C ALA A 103 0.02 8.07 9.19
N THR A 104 -1.30 8.18 9.23
CA THR A 104 -2.19 7.39 10.08
C THR A 104 -2.73 6.17 9.32
N MET A 105 -3.36 5.22 10.03
CA MET A 105 -4.09 4.10 9.38
C MET A 105 -5.16 4.62 8.42
N LYS A 106 -5.80 5.75 8.75
CA LYS A 106 -6.77 6.43 7.87
C LYS A 106 -6.12 6.90 6.57
N ASP A 107 -4.95 7.53 6.65
CA ASP A 107 -4.25 8.01 5.46
C ASP A 107 -3.86 6.84 4.55
N MET A 108 -3.35 5.77 5.14
CA MET A 108 -2.90 4.58 4.40
C MET A 108 -4.06 3.84 3.72
N ALA A 109 -5.19 3.64 4.42
CA ALA A 109 -6.40 3.07 3.81
C ALA A 109 -6.90 3.91 2.63
N ARG A 110 -6.89 5.23 2.77
CA ARG A 110 -7.34 6.15 1.73
C ARG A 110 -6.37 6.24 0.54
N ILE A 111 -5.07 6.05 0.77
CA ILE A 111 -4.06 5.91 -0.30
C ILE A 111 -4.29 4.62 -1.05
N HIS A 112 -4.53 3.50 -0.35
CA HIS A 112 -4.86 2.23 -0.99
C HIS A 112 -6.04 2.36 -1.96
N ASN A 113 -7.14 2.97 -1.52
CA ASN A 113 -8.35 3.11 -2.32
C ASN A 113 -8.26 4.21 -3.39
N GLY A 114 -7.62 5.34 -3.09
CA GLY A 114 -7.69 6.54 -3.93
C GLY A 114 -6.40 6.91 -4.66
N GLY A 115 -5.36 6.08 -4.57
CA GLY A 115 -4.07 6.33 -5.21
C GLY A 115 -3.15 7.27 -4.42
N PRO A 116 -2.08 7.80 -5.04
CA PRO A 116 -1.01 8.53 -4.37
C PRO A 116 -1.47 9.71 -3.49
N LYS A 117 -2.53 10.37 -3.89
CA LYS A 117 -3.15 11.49 -3.15
C LYS A 117 -4.48 11.10 -2.48
N GLY A 118 -4.75 9.81 -2.34
CA GLY A 118 -6.01 9.29 -1.81
C GLY A 118 -6.38 9.88 -0.43
N HIS A 119 -5.39 10.06 0.44
CA HIS A 119 -5.57 10.65 1.77
C HIS A 119 -6.13 12.10 1.76
N LYS A 120 -6.02 12.79 0.62
CA LYS A 120 -6.55 14.16 0.42
C LYS A 120 -7.90 14.17 -0.30
N LYS A 121 -8.32 13.07 -0.94
CA LYS A 121 -9.55 13.01 -1.72
C LYS A 121 -10.77 12.80 -0.83
N TRP A 122 -11.79 13.63 -0.96
CA TRP A 122 -13.04 13.47 -0.22
C TRP A 122 -13.72 12.13 -0.54
N ALA A 123 -13.68 11.70 -1.80
CA ALA A 123 -14.28 10.44 -2.25
C ALA A 123 -13.80 9.18 -1.48
N THR A 124 -12.60 9.21 -0.89
CA THR A 124 -12.06 8.09 -0.11
C THR A 124 -12.53 8.06 1.35
N CYS A 125 -13.31 9.05 1.79
CA CYS A 125 -13.81 9.08 3.18
C CYS A 125 -14.79 7.94 3.47
N LEU A 126 -15.63 7.58 2.51
CA LEU A 126 -16.56 6.44 2.64
C LEU A 126 -15.83 5.11 2.71
N TYR A 127 -14.74 4.96 1.97
CA TYR A 127 -13.88 3.79 2.08
C TYR A 127 -13.28 3.65 3.49
N TRP A 128 -12.72 4.73 4.02
CA TRP A 128 -12.23 4.72 5.40
C TRP A 128 -13.32 4.37 6.41
N ALA A 129 -14.55 4.86 6.21
CA ALA A 129 -15.66 4.51 7.09
C ALA A 129 -15.92 3.00 7.12
N LYS A 130 -15.80 2.30 5.97
CA LYS A 130 -15.90 0.83 5.90
C LYS A 130 -14.74 0.15 6.62
N VAL A 131 -13.49 0.53 6.33
CA VAL A 131 -12.30 -0.04 6.95
C VAL A 131 -12.31 0.16 8.47
N SER A 132 -12.67 1.34 8.95
CA SER A 132 -12.70 1.65 10.39
C SER A 132 -13.72 0.84 11.18
N LYS A 133 -14.81 0.36 10.54
CA LYS A 133 -15.78 -0.54 11.17
C LYS A 133 -15.20 -1.93 11.40
N VAL A 134 -14.34 -2.40 10.51
CA VAL A 134 -13.66 -3.70 10.64
C VAL A 134 -12.54 -3.65 11.68
N LEU A 135 -11.91 -2.50 11.86
CA LEU A 135 -10.81 -2.30 12.83
C LEU A 135 -11.25 -2.33 14.30
N LYS A 136 -12.53 -2.19 14.58
CA LYS A 136 -13.09 -2.28 15.94
C LYS A 136 -13.12 -3.71 16.42
#